data_31594ebc97d0b49b64a099cbe5d2b6e5
#
_entry.id   31594ebc97d0b49b64a099cbe5d2b6e5
#
_cell.length_a   1.000
_cell.length_b   1.000
_cell.length_c   1.000
_cell.angle_alpha   90.00
_cell.angle_beta   90.00
_cell.angle_gamma   90.00
#
_symmetry.space_group_name_H-M   'P 1'
#
loop_
_entity.id
_entity.type
_entity.pdbx_description
1 polymer ?
#
loop_
_entity_poly.entity_id
_entity_poly.type
_entity_poly.pdbx_seq_one_letter_code
_entity_poly.pdbx_strand_id
1 'polypeptide(L)'
;MTELEKMMSGQVFDGLDKEIDAIRTQATLALRAFNNNTDESKRDELQKQLFGKAGLCIVQAPFHCEFGKTIEIGEETFINMNVVMLDGAKITIGNNVLIGPSVQLYTASHSVDYRSRRRWETFCKPITIEDDVWIGGNSVINQGVTIGARSVIAANSVVNHDVPPDCLYGGTPAKLIRRLNEEE
;
A
#
# COMPACT_ATOMS: atom_id res chain seq x y z
N MET A 1 11.87 24.03 -2.04
CA MET A 1 11.22 22.70 -2.02
C MET A 1 10.27 22.69 -0.84
N THR A 2 8.97 22.51 -1.09
CA THR A 2 7.93 22.42 -0.05
C THR A 2 8.06 21.09 0.71
N GLU A 3 7.38 20.95 1.85
CA GLU A 3 7.38 19.67 2.59
C GLU A 3 6.68 18.56 1.76
N LEU A 4 5.65 18.92 0.98
CA LEU A 4 5.00 18.02 0.04
C LEU A 4 5.97 17.54 -1.07
N GLU A 5 6.77 18.43 -1.65
CA GLU A 5 7.80 18.06 -2.63
C GLU A 5 8.86 17.13 -2.03
N LYS A 6 9.28 17.36 -0.78
CA LYS A 6 10.19 16.47 -0.05
C LYS A 6 9.55 15.09 0.16
N MET A 7 8.31 15.05 0.62
CA MET A 7 7.55 13.79 0.80
C MET A 7 7.50 12.99 -0.50
N MET A 8 7.11 13.63 -1.60
CA MET A 8 6.98 12.99 -2.91
C MET A 8 8.33 12.52 -3.49
N SER A 9 9.43 13.17 -3.11
CA SER A 9 10.80 12.80 -3.55
C SER A 9 11.52 11.83 -2.60
N GLY A 10 10.85 11.36 -1.54
CA GLY A 10 11.41 10.40 -0.57
C GLY A 10 12.42 11.02 0.41
N GLN A 11 12.49 12.36 0.49
CA GLN A 11 13.31 13.06 1.47
C GLN A 11 12.59 13.13 2.82
N VAL A 12 13.36 13.47 3.85
CA VAL A 12 12.79 13.74 5.18
C VAL A 12 11.96 15.02 5.12
N PHE A 13 10.73 14.95 5.62
CA PHE A 13 9.76 16.04 5.62
C PHE A 13 9.10 16.19 7.00
N ASP A 14 8.51 17.34 7.25
CA ASP A 14 7.69 17.59 8.43
C ASP A 14 6.29 16.96 8.22
N GLY A 15 6.00 15.90 8.96
CA GLY A 15 4.71 15.22 8.89
C GLY A 15 3.51 16.05 9.39
N LEU A 16 3.74 17.19 10.04
CA LEU A 16 2.70 18.12 10.52
C LEU A 16 2.51 19.34 9.61
N ASP A 17 3.09 19.33 8.40
CA ASP A 17 2.94 20.41 7.44
C ASP A 17 1.47 20.63 7.04
N LYS A 18 1.06 21.90 6.94
CA LYS A 18 -0.35 22.29 6.71
C LYS A 18 -0.86 21.92 5.32
N GLU A 19 -0.01 21.95 4.29
CA GLU A 19 -0.38 21.55 2.92
C GLU A 19 -0.65 20.04 2.89
N ILE A 20 0.23 19.27 3.50
CA ILE A 20 0.08 17.81 3.63
C ILE A 20 -1.18 17.47 4.43
N ASP A 21 -1.44 18.16 5.54
CA ASP A 21 -2.63 17.94 6.39
C ASP A 21 -3.94 18.28 5.65
N ALA A 22 -3.93 19.30 4.82
CA ALA A 22 -5.10 19.63 3.98
C ALA A 22 -5.41 18.51 2.98
N ILE A 23 -4.39 17.88 2.36
CA ILE A 23 -4.56 16.75 1.45
C ILE A 23 -5.11 15.53 2.21
N ARG A 24 -4.58 15.22 3.41
CA ARG A 24 -5.13 14.14 4.27
C ARG A 24 -6.59 14.36 4.62
N THR A 25 -6.98 15.60 4.90
CA THR A 25 -8.37 15.95 5.21
C THR A 25 -9.29 15.64 4.04
N GLN A 26 -8.90 16.00 2.81
CA GLN A 26 -9.67 15.66 1.60
C GLN A 26 -9.75 14.15 1.38
N ALA A 27 -8.63 13.44 1.54
CA ALA A 27 -8.60 11.98 1.44
C ALA A 27 -9.54 11.32 2.47
N THR A 28 -9.58 11.85 3.70
CA THR A 28 -10.48 11.34 4.76
C THR A 28 -11.95 11.44 4.36
N LEU A 29 -12.36 12.53 3.69
CA LEU A 29 -13.73 12.70 3.21
C LEU A 29 -14.07 11.68 2.11
N ALA A 30 -13.19 11.50 1.11
CA ALA A 30 -13.35 10.51 0.05
C ALA A 30 -13.40 9.08 0.62
N LEU A 31 -12.52 8.77 1.57
CA LEU A 31 -12.46 7.46 2.23
C LEU A 31 -13.73 7.14 3.02
N ARG A 32 -14.29 8.13 3.72
CA ARG A 32 -15.57 7.97 4.43
C ARG A 32 -16.72 7.72 3.46
N ALA A 33 -16.77 8.45 2.33
CA ALA A 33 -17.77 8.23 1.30
C ALA A 33 -17.66 6.82 0.73
N PHE A 34 -16.45 6.34 0.44
CA PHE A 34 -16.19 4.98 -0.03
C PHE A 34 -16.63 3.92 0.98
N ASN A 35 -16.18 4.01 2.24
CA ASN A 35 -16.44 2.99 3.26
C ASN A 35 -17.90 2.91 3.71
N ASN A 36 -18.66 4.00 3.63
CA ASN A 36 -20.08 4.04 4.00
C ASN A 36 -21.02 3.77 2.82
N ASN A 37 -20.47 3.54 1.63
CA ASN A 37 -21.29 3.28 0.45
C ASN A 37 -21.93 1.89 0.50
N THR A 38 -23.24 1.83 0.30
CA THR A 38 -24.04 0.59 0.19
C THR A 38 -24.57 0.36 -1.22
N ASP A 39 -24.33 1.29 -2.14
CA ASP A 39 -24.79 1.25 -3.52
C ASP A 39 -23.67 0.77 -4.46
N GLU A 40 -23.76 -0.48 -4.87
CA GLU A 40 -22.77 -1.11 -5.77
C GLU A 40 -22.54 -0.32 -7.07
N SER A 41 -23.58 0.37 -7.59
CA SER A 41 -23.47 1.15 -8.83
C SER A 41 -22.55 2.37 -8.71
N LYS A 42 -22.24 2.82 -7.49
CA LYS A 42 -21.35 3.96 -7.21
C LYS A 42 -19.92 3.55 -6.88
N ARG A 43 -19.64 2.25 -6.77
CA ARG A 43 -18.32 1.75 -6.34
C ARG A 43 -17.20 2.31 -7.21
N ASP A 44 -17.31 2.17 -8.52
CA ASP A 44 -16.26 2.60 -9.46
C ASP A 44 -16.01 4.10 -9.43
N GLU A 45 -17.08 4.90 -9.30
CA GLU A 45 -16.96 6.35 -9.16
C GLU A 45 -16.21 6.71 -7.88
N LEU A 46 -16.57 6.12 -6.75
CA LEU A 46 -15.94 6.38 -5.45
C LEU A 46 -14.48 5.90 -5.42
N GLN A 47 -14.15 4.78 -6.07
CA GLN A 47 -12.77 4.33 -6.23
C GLN A 47 -11.94 5.35 -7.03
N LYS A 48 -12.47 5.88 -8.15
CA LYS A 48 -11.80 6.92 -8.95
C LYS A 48 -11.66 8.25 -8.20
N GLN A 49 -12.59 8.56 -7.31
CA GLN A 49 -12.48 9.74 -6.44
C GLN A 49 -11.40 9.56 -5.37
N LEU A 50 -11.26 8.36 -4.81
CA LEU A 50 -10.32 8.05 -3.73
C LEU A 50 -8.90 7.83 -4.25
N PHE A 51 -8.72 6.97 -5.25
CA PHE A 51 -7.41 6.55 -5.73
C PHE A 51 -6.83 7.49 -6.81
N GLY A 52 -5.51 7.45 -6.99
CA GLY A 52 -4.82 8.17 -8.06
C GLY A 52 -5.13 7.55 -9.43
N LYS A 53 -5.14 6.20 -9.46
CA LYS A 53 -5.60 5.40 -10.59
C LYS A 53 -6.27 4.14 -10.07
N ALA A 54 -7.40 3.79 -10.62
CA ALA A 54 -8.08 2.52 -10.38
C ALA A 54 -8.54 1.96 -11.72
N GLY A 55 -8.05 0.77 -12.07
CA GLY A 55 -8.55 -0.04 -13.15
C GLY A 55 -9.90 -0.65 -12.82
N LEU A 56 -10.36 -1.61 -13.60
CA LEU A 56 -11.51 -2.42 -13.25
C LEU A 56 -11.10 -3.39 -12.12
N CYS A 57 -11.25 -2.93 -10.88
CA CYS A 57 -10.80 -3.62 -9.68
C CYS A 57 -11.90 -3.65 -8.61
N ILE A 58 -11.74 -4.52 -7.62
CA ILE A 58 -12.65 -4.63 -6.48
C ILE A 58 -11.87 -4.32 -5.20
N VAL A 59 -12.27 -3.28 -4.48
CA VAL A 59 -11.78 -2.98 -3.13
C VAL A 59 -12.92 -3.14 -2.15
N GLN A 60 -12.75 -4.03 -1.17
CA GLN A 60 -13.74 -4.31 -0.12
C GLN A 60 -13.63 -3.32 1.03
N ALA A 61 -14.76 -2.76 1.43
CA ALA A 61 -14.85 -1.95 2.65
C ALA A 61 -14.90 -2.85 3.91
N PRO A 62 -14.42 -2.36 5.06
CA PRO A 62 -13.71 -1.11 5.24
C PRO A 62 -12.28 -1.18 4.69
N PHE A 63 -11.84 -0.09 4.07
CA PHE A 63 -10.48 0.11 3.58
C PHE A 63 -9.88 1.34 4.28
N HIS A 64 -8.56 1.41 4.43
CA HIS A 64 -7.89 2.52 5.09
C HIS A 64 -6.67 2.99 4.28
N CYS A 65 -6.59 4.30 4.05
CA CYS A 65 -5.42 4.95 3.47
C CYS A 65 -5.24 6.34 4.06
N GLU A 66 -4.09 6.96 3.80
CA GLU A 66 -3.75 8.30 4.30
C GLU A 66 -4.04 9.39 3.26
N PHE A 67 -3.69 9.17 2.00
CA PHE A 67 -3.83 10.13 0.90
C PHE A 67 -4.73 9.61 -0.24
N GLY A 68 -4.74 8.33 -0.50
CA GLY A 68 -5.48 7.68 -1.58
C GLY A 68 -4.92 7.99 -2.97
N LYS A 69 -4.67 9.25 -3.29
CA LYS A 69 -4.19 9.71 -4.60
C LYS A 69 -2.78 9.23 -4.98
N THR A 70 -2.02 8.73 -4.04
CA THR A 70 -0.72 8.09 -4.24
C THR A 70 -0.82 6.59 -4.50
N ILE A 71 -2.03 6.02 -4.48
CA ILE A 71 -2.29 4.60 -4.75
C ILE A 71 -2.76 4.43 -6.21
N GLU A 72 -2.08 3.55 -6.94
CA GLU A 72 -2.47 3.11 -8.28
C GLU A 72 -2.75 1.61 -8.27
N ILE A 73 -3.91 1.21 -8.82
CA ILE A 73 -4.39 -0.17 -8.85
C ILE A 73 -4.66 -0.56 -10.30
N GLY A 74 -4.12 -1.71 -10.72
CA GLY A 74 -4.31 -2.28 -12.07
C GLY A 74 -5.66 -2.97 -12.25
N GLU A 75 -5.81 -3.59 -13.41
CA GLU A 75 -7.03 -4.30 -13.83
C GLU A 75 -7.17 -5.65 -13.10
N GLU A 76 -8.40 -6.13 -12.93
CA GLU A 76 -8.75 -7.45 -12.38
C GLU A 76 -8.13 -7.72 -10.99
N THR A 77 -7.80 -6.67 -10.26
CA THR A 77 -7.20 -6.76 -8.92
C THR A 77 -8.27 -6.76 -7.84
N PHE A 78 -8.11 -7.64 -6.85
CA PHE A 78 -8.99 -7.76 -5.69
C PHE A 78 -8.25 -7.42 -4.39
N ILE A 79 -8.78 -6.44 -3.66
CA ILE A 79 -8.30 -6.02 -2.35
C ILE A 79 -9.39 -6.33 -1.33
N ASN A 80 -9.09 -7.22 -0.38
CA ASN A 80 -10.03 -7.66 0.64
C ASN A 80 -10.22 -6.63 1.75
N MET A 81 -11.15 -6.88 2.66
CA MET A 81 -11.52 -5.97 3.75
C MET A 81 -10.40 -5.72 4.76
N ASN A 82 -10.46 -4.59 5.46
CA ASN A 82 -9.52 -4.17 6.50
C ASN A 82 -8.07 -3.99 6.03
N VAL A 83 -7.84 -3.81 4.73
CA VAL A 83 -6.51 -3.48 4.21
C VAL A 83 -6.17 -2.04 4.61
N VAL A 84 -4.91 -1.83 5.05
CA VAL A 84 -4.39 -0.52 5.46
C VAL A 84 -3.21 -0.15 4.57
N MET A 85 -3.25 1.04 3.98
CA MET A 85 -2.15 1.58 3.18
C MET A 85 -1.73 2.95 3.73
N LEU A 86 -0.53 3.03 4.34
CA LEU A 86 0.08 4.31 4.68
C LEU A 86 0.86 4.80 3.46
N ASP A 87 0.16 5.52 2.62
CA ASP A 87 0.56 5.85 1.26
C ASP A 87 1.20 7.25 1.13
N GLY A 88 2.07 7.62 2.08
CA GLY A 88 2.87 8.85 2.00
C GLY A 88 3.87 8.86 0.83
N ALA A 89 4.24 7.71 0.28
CA ALA A 89 4.86 7.55 -1.03
C ALA A 89 3.96 6.70 -1.93
N LYS A 90 4.28 6.64 -3.22
CA LYS A 90 3.50 5.89 -4.21
C LYS A 90 3.40 4.41 -3.84
N ILE A 91 2.20 3.86 -3.91
CA ILE A 91 1.92 2.42 -3.91
C ILE A 91 1.39 2.06 -5.29
N THR A 92 2.12 1.19 -6.00
CA THR A 92 1.72 0.67 -7.30
C THR A 92 1.33 -0.79 -7.16
N ILE A 93 0.11 -1.14 -7.56
CA ILE A 93 -0.42 -2.50 -7.56
C ILE A 93 -0.75 -2.84 -9.00
N GLY A 94 -0.18 -3.94 -9.48
CA GLY A 94 -0.34 -4.44 -10.85
C GLY A 94 -1.72 -5.02 -11.14
N ASN A 95 -1.79 -5.80 -12.22
CA ASN A 95 -3.00 -6.47 -12.67
C ASN A 95 -3.13 -7.86 -12.04
N ASN A 96 -4.35 -8.36 -11.91
CA ASN A 96 -4.67 -9.70 -11.38
C ASN A 96 -4.08 -9.97 -9.97
N VAL A 97 -3.88 -8.93 -9.17
CA VAL A 97 -3.32 -9.04 -7.83
C VAL A 97 -4.41 -9.42 -6.83
N LEU A 98 -4.11 -10.36 -5.93
CA LEU A 98 -4.99 -10.72 -4.83
C LEU A 98 -4.39 -10.30 -3.49
N ILE A 99 -5.04 -9.38 -2.79
CA ILE A 99 -4.64 -8.92 -1.47
C ILE A 99 -5.63 -9.42 -0.42
N GLY A 100 -5.14 -10.25 0.50
CA GLY A 100 -5.93 -10.84 1.58
C GLY A 100 -6.39 -9.83 2.62
N PRO A 101 -7.32 -10.23 3.51
CA PRO A 101 -7.86 -9.32 4.53
C PRO A 101 -6.78 -8.89 5.53
N SER A 102 -6.90 -7.66 6.02
CA SER A 102 -6.01 -7.07 7.03
C SER A 102 -4.54 -6.99 6.61
N VAL A 103 -4.24 -7.02 5.32
CA VAL A 103 -2.89 -6.75 4.79
C VAL A 103 -2.55 -5.27 5.00
N GLN A 104 -1.29 -5.00 5.31
CA GLN A 104 -0.81 -3.66 5.64
C GLN A 104 0.39 -3.32 4.73
N LEU A 105 0.31 -2.18 4.03
CA LEU A 105 1.37 -1.64 3.20
C LEU A 105 1.83 -0.31 3.79
N TYR A 106 3.07 -0.24 4.27
CA TYR A 106 3.60 0.92 4.99
C TYR A 106 4.73 1.58 4.21
N THR A 107 4.44 2.62 3.45
CA THR A 107 5.48 3.42 2.79
C THR A 107 6.20 4.34 3.77
N ALA A 108 5.51 4.76 4.84
CA ALA A 108 6.00 5.72 5.82
C ALA A 108 6.88 5.07 6.89
N SER A 109 7.90 5.80 7.34
CA SER A 109 8.76 5.41 8.45
C SER A 109 9.34 6.64 9.15
N HIS A 110 9.97 6.39 10.29
CA HIS A 110 10.64 7.39 11.11
C HIS A 110 12.08 7.00 11.38
N SER A 111 12.92 8.00 11.71
CA SER A 111 14.29 7.76 12.15
C SER A 111 14.34 6.87 13.39
N VAL A 112 15.35 6.01 13.49
CA VAL A 112 15.66 5.28 14.72
C VAL A 112 16.19 6.21 15.82
N ASP A 113 16.69 7.40 15.46
CA ASP A 113 17.02 8.44 16.44
C ASP A 113 15.75 9.08 17.00
N TYR A 114 15.55 8.93 18.31
CA TYR A 114 14.39 9.48 18.99
C TYR A 114 14.30 11.01 18.94
N ARG A 115 15.42 11.72 18.76
CA ARG A 115 15.44 13.19 18.65
C ARG A 115 14.77 13.66 17.37
N SER A 116 15.03 12.96 16.27
CA SER A 116 14.37 13.18 14.98
C SER A 116 12.87 12.89 15.09
N ARG A 117 12.49 11.78 15.72
CA ARG A 117 11.06 11.43 15.92
C ARG A 117 10.30 12.46 16.76
N ARG A 118 10.95 13.11 17.74
CA ARG A 118 10.34 14.21 18.51
C ARG A 118 9.97 15.42 17.65
N ARG A 119 10.63 15.59 16.50
CA ARG A 119 10.34 16.66 15.54
C ARG A 119 9.40 16.20 14.40
N TRP A 120 8.80 15.04 14.53
CA TRP A 120 7.93 14.44 13.51
C TRP A 120 8.59 14.25 12.15
N GLU A 121 9.91 14.17 12.09
CA GLU A 121 10.65 13.86 10.88
C GLU A 121 10.20 12.49 10.35
N THR A 122 9.65 12.50 9.16
CA THR A 122 9.09 11.35 8.47
C THR A 122 9.77 11.20 7.11
N PHE A 123 9.91 10.00 6.63
CA PHE A 123 10.31 9.71 5.26
C PHE A 123 9.50 8.54 4.73
N CYS A 124 9.29 8.53 3.41
CA CYS A 124 8.50 7.51 2.76
C CYS A 124 9.28 6.90 1.60
N LYS A 125 9.11 5.58 1.37
CA LYS A 125 9.63 4.90 0.20
C LYS A 125 8.51 4.14 -0.50
N PRO A 126 8.45 4.17 -1.84
CA PRO A 126 7.37 3.54 -2.59
C PRO A 126 7.34 2.02 -2.39
N ILE A 127 6.15 1.44 -2.56
CA ILE A 127 5.95 -0.01 -2.60
C ILE A 127 5.41 -0.37 -3.97
N THR A 128 5.94 -1.44 -4.56
CA THR A 128 5.48 -1.98 -5.84
C THR A 128 5.05 -3.43 -5.67
N ILE A 129 3.83 -3.74 -6.08
CA ILE A 129 3.31 -5.09 -6.19
C ILE A 129 3.10 -5.34 -7.68
N GLU A 130 3.87 -6.25 -8.26
CA GLU A 130 3.77 -6.56 -9.68
C GLU A 130 2.55 -7.44 -10.01
N ASP A 131 2.38 -7.77 -11.30
CA ASP A 131 1.22 -8.53 -11.77
C ASP A 131 1.16 -9.95 -11.18
N ASP A 132 -0.06 -10.48 -11.03
CA ASP A 132 -0.35 -11.84 -10.60
C ASP A 132 0.17 -12.22 -9.19
N VAL A 133 0.45 -11.22 -8.35
CA VAL A 133 0.90 -11.45 -6.96
C VAL A 133 -0.28 -11.81 -6.07
N TRP A 134 -0.07 -12.78 -5.17
CA TRP A 134 -0.99 -13.05 -4.08
C TRP A 134 -0.36 -12.75 -2.71
N ILE A 135 -0.97 -11.86 -1.94
CA ILE A 135 -0.57 -11.53 -0.57
C ILE A 135 -1.58 -12.13 0.41
N GLY A 136 -1.13 -13.10 1.19
CA GLY A 136 -1.92 -13.74 2.25
C GLY A 136 -2.30 -12.76 3.36
N GLY A 137 -3.46 -13.01 3.98
CA GLY A 137 -4.03 -12.11 4.99
C GLY A 137 -3.10 -11.82 6.17
N ASN A 138 -3.29 -10.65 6.79
CA ASN A 138 -2.54 -10.15 7.93
C ASN A 138 -1.01 -10.05 7.68
N SER A 139 -0.60 -9.92 6.43
CA SER A 139 0.82 -9.69 6.09
C SER A 139 1.15 -8.20 6.10
N VAL A 140 2.38 -7.86 6.44
CA VAL A 140 2.91 -6.49 6.45
C VAL A 140 3.98 -6.35 5.38
N ILE A 141 3.81 -5.38 4.50
CA ILE A 141 4.79 -5.01 3.48
C ILE A 141 5.40 -3.67 3.87
N ASN A 142 6.68 -3.66 4.14
CA ASN A 142 7.38 -2.46 4.58
C ASN A 142 7.87 -1.60 3.41
N GLN A 143 8.23 -0.39 3.73
CA GLN A 143 8.67 0.66 2.83
C GLN A 143 9.78 0.22 1.86
N GLY A 144 9.68 0.65 0.62
CA GLY A 144 10.68 0.42 -0.41
C GLY A 144 10.70 -0.98 -1.01
N VAL A 145 9.74 -1.85 -0.65
CA VAL A 145 9.69 -3.24 -1.11
C VAL A 145 9.03 -3.33 -2.48
N THR A 146 9.64 -4.12 -3.36
CA THR A 146 9.03 -4.64 -4.58
C THR A 146 8.72 -6.12 -4.43
N ILE A 147 7.48 -6.52 -4.68
CA ILE A 147 7.09 -7.93 -4.79
C ILE A 147 6.96 -8.27 -6.28
N GLY A 148 7.87 -9.12 -6.76
CA GLY A 148 7.96 -9.53 -8.15
C GLY A 148 6.77 -10.37 -8.60
N ALA A 149 6.47 -10.28 -9.89
CA ALA A 149 5.30 -10.89 -10.51
C ALA A 149 5.13 -12.38 -10.19
N ARG A 150 3.87 -12.84 -10.09
CA ARG A 150 3.48 -14.23 -9.83
C ARG A 150 3.98 -14.78 -8.49
N SER A 151 4.48 -13.92 -7.60
CA SER A 151 4.93 -14.35 -6.28
C SER A 151 3.79 -14.43 -5.28
N VAL A 152 3.99 -15.24 -4.26
CA VAL A 152 3.04 -15.46 -3.18
C VAL A 152 3.69 -15.10 -1.85
N ILE A 153 2.98 -14.30 -1.05
CA ILE A 153 3.34 -14.01 0.35
C ILE A 153 2.40 -14.80 1.25
N ALA A 154 2.94 -15.70 2.04
CA ALA A 154 2.17 -16.47 3.00
C ALA A 154 1.53 -15.56 4.06
N ALA A 155 0.37 -15.92 4.58
CA ALA A 155 -0.32 -15.15 5.62
C ALA A 155 0.57 -14.93 6.86
N ASN A 156 0.32 -13.82 7.59
CA ASN A 156 1.08 -13.41 8.79
C ASN A 156 2.58 -13.14 8.54
N SER A 157 2.97 -12.78 7.34
CA SER A 157 4.37 -12.50 6.99
C SER A 157 4.71 -11.03 7.14
N VAL A 158 6.00 -10.73 7.44
CA VAL A 158 6.54 -9.37 7.44
C VAL A 158 7.65 -9.28 6.40
N VAL A 159 7.36 -8.57 5.30
CA VAL A 159 8.25 -8.44 4.15
C VAL A 159 9.06 -7.15 4.27
N ASN A 160 10.38 -7.29 4.46
CA ASN A 160 11.32 -6.18 4.67
C ASN A 160 12.28 -5.95 3.49
N HIS A 161 12.29 -6.84 2.51
CA HIS A 161 13.19 -6.83 1.36
C HIS A 161 12.41 -7.25 0.11
N ASP A 162 12.93 -6.91 -1.04
CA ASP A 162 12.35 -7.30 -2.32
C ASP A 162 12.17 -8.80 -2.43
N VAL A 163 11.08 -9.21 -3.05
CA VAL A 163 10.75 -10.60 -3.37
C VAL A 163 10.92 -10.77 -4.88
N PRO A 164 11.81 -11.66 -5.34
CA PRO A 164 11.92 -11.96 -6.77
C PRO A 164 10.62 -12.54 -7.34
N PRO A 165 10.39 -12.43 -8.65
CA PRO A 165 9.23 -13.07 -9.27
C PRO A 165 9.25 -14.59 -9.10
N ASP A 166 8.07 -15.21 -9.20
CA ASP A 166 7.88 -16.66 -9.16
C ASP A 166 8.38 -17.31 -7.84
N CYS A 167 8.15 -16.65 -6.71
CA CYS A 167 8.60 -17.11 -5.40
C CYS A 167 7.47 -17.18 -4.37
N LEU A 168 7.53 -18.17 -3.49
CA LEU A 168 6.77 -18.22 -2.24
C LEU A 168 7.65 -17.75 -1.08
N TYR A 169 7.25 -16.66 -0.44
CA TYR A 169 7.90 -16.11 0.76
C TYR A 169 6.96 -16.21 1.97
N GLY A 170 7.53 -16.37 3.16
CA GLY A 170 6.73 -16.41 4.38
C GLY A 170 7.54 -16.23 5.65
N GLY A 171 6.85 -15.88 6.74
CA GLY A 171 7.41 -15.73 8.08
C GLY A 171 7.67 -14.27 8.49
N THR A 172 8.21 -14.12 9.71
CA THR A 172 8.53 -12.82 10.33
C THR A 172 9.96 -12.86 10.88
N PRO A 173 10.97 -12.30 10.16
CA PRO A 173 10.86 -11.72 8.83
C PRO A 173 10.61 -12.76 7.72
N ALA A 174 9.98 -12.35 6.63
CA ALA A 174 9.70 -13.22 5.50
C ALA A 174 10.98 -13.64 4.79
N LYS A 175 11.04 -14.94 4.46
CA LYS A 175 12.14 -15.59 3.75
C LYS A 175 11.62 -16.46 2.62
N LEU A 176 12.46 -16.74 1.64
CA LEU A 176 12.15 -17.69 0.58
C LEU A 176 11.81 -19.06 1.18
N ILE A 177 10.62 -19.57 0.85
CA ILE A 177 10.18 -20.93 1.16
C ILE A 177 10.53 -21.85 -0.02
N ARG A 178 10.10 -21.45 -1.25
CA ARG A 178 10.43 -22.16 -2.48
C ARG A 178 10.23 -21.26 -3.72
N ARG A 179 10.79 -21.66 -4.85
CA ARG A 179 10.49 -21.11 -6.18
C ARG A 179 9.25 -21.80 -6.74
N LEU A 180 8.42 -21.07 -7.50
CA LEU A 180 7.14 -21.57 -8.01
C LEU A 180 7.25 -22.20 -9.41
N ASN A 181 8.33 -21.92 -10.15
CA ASN A 181 8.55 -22.42 -11.52
C ASN A 181 9.47 -23.66 -11.56
N GLU A 182 9.93 -24.16 -10.43
CA GLU A 182 10.67 -25.43 -10.37
C GLU A 182 9.63 -26.55 -10.26
N GLU A 183 9.53 -27.39 -11.31
CA GLU A 183 8.70 -28.59 -11.33
C GLU A 183 9.15 -29.52 -10.17
N GLU A 184 8.18 -30.06 -9.42
CA GLU A 184 8.41 -31.06 -8.38
C GLU A 184 8.81 -32.40 -8.99
#